data_7b9c3eb1f037bf9d70e17220b0253884
#
_entry.id   7b9c3eb1f037bf9d70e17220b0253884
#
_cell.length_a   1.000
_cell.length_b   1.000
_cell.length_c   1.000
_cell.angle_alpha   90.00
_cell.angle_beta   90.00
_cell.angle_gamma   90.00
#
_symmetry.space_group_name_H-M   'P 1'
#
loop_
_entity.id
_entity.type
_entity.pdbx_description
1 polymer ?
#
loop_
_entity_poly.entity_id
_entity_poly.type
_entity_poly.pdbx_seq_one_letter_code
_entity_poly.pdbx_strand_id
1 'polypeptide(L)'
;MKVGWKTVMKQQKLVEKMTIEEKAAILSGKTVWQTREIDRLSIPSIFLSDGPHGIRKQAGAGDHLGLNASLNATCFPTAATIANSWDQDLGEEIGQALGEEAASMDVNILLGPGLNIKRSPLCGRNFEYFSEDPYLSGKMAASYIRGIQSKGVYACPKHLAVNSQELRRMAMDAVVDERTLREIYLTGFEIAVKEGHAKAIMSSYNQINGIYANEDKHLLTDILRKDWGFDGIVVTDWGGSNDHVKGVAAGSNLEMPSCGYDSAREVIAAVRNGKLKEADLDERVGELVDAVMELTSGKKLSDKNFDRNAHHQLARKAAAESMILLKNEKQILPLDTKKSIAVIGDFAFSPRYQGAGSSMVNPTKVEDMSSILQQYDLNILGMTRGYQRNGDVDENDRKFALNLSMNADIVIFCFGLDEISESEGLDRTHMRIPQNQIDLLQDISKVNENIIGVLSAGSAIEMPWHTCCKAILHGYLNGQAGASATLDILTGKVNPSGRLAETYPISYEQTPAFRYYPSNEKTSEYRESVYVGSRRPS
;
A
#
# COMPACT_ATOMS: atom_id res chain seq x y z
N MET A 1 -17.00 -37.30 -7.38
CA MET A 1 -16.86 -36.95 -8.81
C MET A 1 -16.02 -35.69 -8.87
N LYS A 2 -14.79 -35.76 -9.41
CA LYS A 2 -13.97 -34.57 -9.65
C LYS A 2 -14.57 -33.82 -10.84
N VAL A 3 -15.33 -32.77 -10.60
CA VAL A 3 -15.73 -31.84 -11.65
C VAL A 3 -14.46 -31.10 -12.04
N GLY A 4 -13.95 -31.40 -13.24
CA GLY A 4 -12.80 -30.72 -13.80
C GLY A 4 -13.19 -29.27 -14.03
N TRP A 5 -12.53 -28.34 -13.34
CA TRP A 5 -12.60 -26.93 -13.62
C TRP A 5 -12.07 -26.69 -15.05
N LYS A 6 -12.97 -26.40 -15.98
CA LYS A 6 -12.62 -25.77 -17.25
C LYS A 6 -13.18 -24.34 -17.17
N THR A 7 -12.32 -23.38 -17.14
CA THR A 7 -12.70 -21.97 -17.37
C THR A 7 -13.37 -21.91 -18.75
N VAL A 8 -14.65 -21.51 -18.78
CA VAL A 8 -15.35 -21.34 -20.06
C VAL A 8 -14.89 -19.98 -20.63
N MET A 9 -13.93 -20.02 -21.54
CA MET A 9 -13.45 -18.82 -22.25
C MET A 9 -14.60 -18.19 -23.03
N LYS A 10 -14.98 -16.96 -22.67
CA LYS A 10 -16.04 -16.19 -23.35
C LYS A 10 -15.63 -15.87 -24.79
N GLN A 11 -14.33 -15.65 -25.02
CA GLN A 11 -13.75 -15.22 -26.32
C GLN A 11 -12.98 -16.35 -27.04
N GLN A 12 -13.32 -17.62 -26.81
CA GLN A 12 -12.63 -18.76 -27.41
C GLN A 12 -12.46 -18.63 -28.93
N LYS A 13 -13.51 -18.14 -29.64
CA LYS A 13 -13.45 -17.93 -31.09
C LYS A 13 -12.41 -16.89 -31.54
N LEU A 14 -12.05 -15.93 -30.67
CA LEU A 14 -10.97 -14.99 -30.97
C LEU A 14 -9.62 -15.68 -30.81
N VAL A 15 -9.42 -16.44 -29.72
CA VAL A 15 -8.19 -17.20 -29.48
C VAL A 15 -7.90 -18.19 -30.60
N GLU A 16 -8.91 -18.89 -31.10
CA GLU A 16 -8.78 -19.83 -32.23
C GLU A 16 -8.33 -19.16 -33.55
N LYS A 17 -8.60 -17.86 -33.71
CA LYS A 17 -8.17 -17.07 -34.88
C LYS A 17 -6.78 -16.46 -34.73
N MET A 18 -6.20 -16.45 -33.52
CA MET A 18 -4.87 -15.91 -33.27
C MET A 18 -3.78 -16.83 -33.81
N THR A 19 -2.73 -16.21 -34.36
CA THR A 19 -1.50 -16.96 -34.66
C THR A 19 -0.73 -17.22 -33.36
N ILE A 20 0.21 -18.17 -33.39
CA ILE A 20 1.04 -18.47 -32.22
C ILE A 20 1.88 -17.24 -31.81
N GLU A 21 2.30 -16.43 -32.78
CA GLU A 21 3.05 -15.19 -32.57
C GLU A 21 2.20 -14.16 -31.81
N GLU A 22 0.93 -14.01 -32.17
CA GLU A 22 -0.02 -13.12 -31.50
C GLU A 22 -0.35 -13.62 -30.09
N LYS A 23 -0.59 -14.94 -29.94
CA LYS A 23 -0.83 -15.56 -28.64
C LYS A 23 0.34 -15.34 -27.67
N ALA A 24 1.57 -15.56 -28.14
CA ALA A 24 2.75 -15.38 -27.31
C ALA A 24 3.01 -13.88 -27.00
N ALA A 25 2.82 -13.00 -28.00
CA ALA A 25 3.10 -11.58 -27.84
C ALA A 25 2.14 -10.88 -26.87
N ILE A 26 0.85 -11.23 -26.85
CA ILE A 26 -0.15 -10.55 -26.01
C ILE A 26 0.08 -10.80 -24.51
N LEU A 27 0.77 -11.88 -24.13
CA LEU A 27 1.09 -12.21 -22.75
C LEU A 27 2.28 -11.39 -22.19
N SER A 28 2.82 -10.44 -22.97
CA SER A 28 3.85 -9.47 -22.52
C SER A 28 3.40 -8.06 -22.87
N GLY A 29 3.73 -7.10 -22.00
CA GLY A 29 3.39 -5.68 -22.18
C GLY A 29 3.91 -5.11 -23.50
N LYS A 30 3.20 -4.08 -24.03
CA LYS A 30 3.64 -3.26 -25.15
C LYS A 30 4.59 -2.15 -24.69
N THR A 31 4.25 -1.55 -23.57
CA THR A 31 5.00 -0.45 -22.93
C THR A 31 5.23 -0.78 -21.45
N VAL A 32 5.62 0.20 -20.68
CA VAL A 32 5.73 0.06 -19.20
C VAL A 32 4.36 -0.16 -18.55
N TRP A 33 3.26 0.37 -19.15
CA TRP A 33 1.93 0.41 -18.53
C TRP A 33 0.81 -0.17 -19.39
N GLN A 34 1.10 -0.62 -20.62
CA GLN A 34 0.05 -1.01 -21.56
C GLN A 34 0.25 -2.43 -22.09
N THR A 35 -0.87 -3.13 -22.30
CA THR A 35 -0.91 -4.40 -23.02
C THR A 35 -0.79 -4.18 -24.50
N ARG A 36 -0.61 -5.26 -25.29
CA ARG A 36 -0.59 -5.22 -26.74
C ARG A 36 -2.01 -5.32 -27.29
N GLU A 37 -2.29 -4.52 -28.31
CA GLU A 37 -3.46 -4.67 -29.19
C GLU A 37 -3.22 -5.73 -30.26
N ILE A 38 -4.32 -6.29 -30.80
CA ILE A 38 -4.33 -7.10 -32.02
C ILE A 38 -5.41 -6.56 -32.95
N ASP A 39 -5.03 -5.58 -33.79
CA ASP A 39 -5.96 -4.77 -34.59
C ASP A 39 -6.81 -5.63 -35.51
N ARG A 40 -6.25 -6.64 -36.20
CA ARG A 40 -7.00 -7.49 -37.12
C ARG A 40 -8.12 -8.30 -36.45
N LEU A 41 -8.06 -8.48 -35.11
CA LEU A 41 -9.07 -9.15 -34.29
C LEU A 41 -9.87 -8.19 -33.42
N SER A 42 -9.61 -6.89 -33.56
CA SER A 42 -10.25 -5.84 -32.76
C SER A 42 -10.07 -6.07 -31.24
N ILE A 43 -8.92 -6.59 -30.83
CA ILE A 43 -8.52 -6.72 -29.43
C ILE A 43 -7.74 -5.45 -29.08
N PRO A 44 -8.28 -4.56 -28.23
CA PRO A 44 -7.63 -3.30 -27.89
C PRO A 44 -6.54 -3.48 -26.82
N SER A 45 -5.69 -2.46 -26.68
CA SER A 45 -4.77 -2.32 -25.55
C SER A 45 -5.51 -1.79 -24.31
N ILE A 46 -5.10 -2.21 -23.12
CA ILE A 46 -5.55 -1.66 -21.83
C ILE A 46 -4.39 -1.07 -21.05
N PHE A 47 -4.72 -0.12 -20.15
CA PHE A 47 -3.75 0.60 -19.34
C PHE A 47 -3.79 0.15 -17.88
N LEU A 48 -2.63 -0.17 -17.29
CA LEU A 48 -2.41 -0.47 -15.89
C LEU A 48 -1.76 0.75 -15.21
N SER A 49 -2.09 1.00 -13.95
CA SER A 49 -1.47 2.10 -13.19
C SER A 49 -1.26 1.73 -11.75
N ASP A 50 -0.14 2.16 -11.17
CA ASP A 50 0.01 2.16 -9.72
C ASP A 50 -1.02 3.07 -9.06
N GLY A 51 -1.24 2.85 -7.75
CA GLY A 51 -2.10 3.72 -6.98
C GLY A 51 -2.92 3.03 -5.89
N PRO A 52 -2.30 2.34 -4.92
CA PRO A 52 -3.04 1.67 -3.83
C PRO A 52 -3.79 2.65 -2.92
N HIS A 53 -3.39 3.93 -2.85
CA HIS A 53 -4.05 4.98 -2.06
C HIS A 53 -4.22 6.31 -2.84
N GLY A 54 -4.12 6.27 -4.17
CA GLY A 54 -4.31 7.40 -5.10
C GLY A 54 -3.67 7.07 -6.44
N ILE A 55 -4.33 7.44 -7.53
CA ILE A 55 -3.90 7.06 -8.88
C ILE A 55 -2.56 7.70 -9.23
N ARG A 56 -1.63 6.87 -9.74
CA ARG A 56 -0.33 7.33 -10.20
C ARG A 56 -0.15 7.12 -11.70
N LYS A 57 -1.03 7.71 -12.50
CA LYS A 57 -0.89 7.67 -13.96
C LYS A 57 0.17 8.66 -14.42
N GLN A 58 1.23 8.18 -15.07
CA GLN A 58 2.28 9.04 -15.61
C GLN A 58 1.80 9.85 -16.82
N ALA A 59 2.23 11.12 -16.90
CA ALA A 59 1.72 12.08 -17.89
C ALA A 59 2.44 12.01 -19.25
N GLY A 60 3.52 11.25 -19.37
CA GLY A 60 4.37 11.18 -20.56
C GLY A 60 4.96 9.81 -20.80
N ALA A 61 6.25 9.77 -21.19
CA ALA A 61 7.00 8.51 -21.29
C ALA A 61 6.98 7.82 -19.93
N GLY A 62 6.44 6.61 -19.90
CA GLY A 62 6.31 5.84 -18.67
C GLY A 62 7.67 5.35 -18.18
N ASP A 63 7.87 5.39 -16.87
CA ASP A 63 8.95 4.67 -16.18
C ASP A 63 8.37 3.94 -14.97
N HIS A 64 9.03 2.87 -14.54
CA HIS A 64 8.64 2.11 -13.36
C HIS A 64 9.28 2.61 -12.06
N LEU A 65 10.25 3.54 -12.17
CA LEU A 65 10.99 4.06 -11.01
C LEU A 65 10.33 5.30 -10.37
N GLY A 66 9.36 5.90 -11.06
CA GLY A 66 8.66 7.07 -10.56
C GLY A 66 9.38 8.40 -10.75
N LEU A 67 10.30 8.45 -11.70
CA LEU A 67 11.06 9.66 -12.02
C LEU A 67 10.23 10.67 -12.81
N ASN A 68 9.27 10.19 -13.62
CA ASN A 68 8.41 11.05 -14.42
C ASN A 68 7.17 11.51 -13.65
N ALA A 69 6.74 12.74 -13.94
CA ALA A 69 5.55 13.33 -13.34
C ALA A 69 4.29 12.51 -13.62
N SER A 70 3.46 12.33 -12.61
CA SER A 70 2.14 11.74 -12.73
C SER A 70 1.04 12.80 -12.74
N LEU A 71 -0.13 12.42 -13.25
CA LEU A 71 -1.33 13.26 -13.18
C LEU A 71 -1.73 13.48 -11.73
N ASN A 72 -2.38 14.63 -11.46
CA ASN A 72 -2.89 14.91 -10.13
C ASN A 72 -4.07 14.00 -9.79
N ALA A 73 -4.02 13.39 -8.61
CA ALA A 73 -5.05 12.53 -8.06
C ALA A 73 -5.28 12.84 -6.57
N THR A 74 -6.33 12.29 -5.98
CA THR A 74 -6.51 12.38 -4.53
C THR A 74 -5.56 11.42 -3.82
N CYS A 75 -4.74 11.93 -2.91
CA CYS A 75 -3.92 11.11 -2.02
C CYS A 75 -4.74 10.78 -0.76
N PHE A 76 -5.35 9.61 -0.73
CA PHE A 76 -6.02 9.08 0.45
C PHE A 76 -5.01 8.65 1.52
N PRO A 77 -5.43 8.46 2.78
CA PRO A 77 -4.58 7.81 3.77
C PRO A 77 -4.11 6.44 3.29
N THR A 78 -2.90 6.04 3.71
CA THR A 78 -2.32 4.75 3.30
C THR A 78 -3.09 3.56 3.88
N ALA A 79 -2.90 2.36 3.34
CA ALA A 79 -3.54 1.14 3.82
C ALA A 79 -3.29 0.91 5.32
N ALA A 80 -2.05 1.15 5.79
CA ALA A 80 -1.70 1.07 7.21
C ALA A 80 -2.52 2.01 8.09
N THR A 81 -2.85 3.19 7.56
CA THR A 81 -3.72 4.15 8.25
C THR A 81 -5.16 3.67 8.27
N ILE A 82 -5.72 3.36 7.11
CA ILE A 82 -7.15 2.98 6.97
C ILE A 82 -7.49 1.71 7.74
N ALA A 83 -6.57 0.75 7.83
CA ALA A 83 -6.78 -0.46 8.61
C ALA A 83 -7.16 -0.18 10.08
N ASN A 84 -6.70 0.94 10.64
CA ASN A 84 -7.02 1.32 12.01
C ASN A 84 -8.49 1.76 12.19
N SER A 85 -9.22 2.06 11.13
CA SER A 85 -10.67 2.31 11.21
C SER A 85 -11.47 1.04 11.51
N TRP A 86 -10.98 -0.12 11.08
CA TRP A 86 -11.68 -1.42 11.13
C TRP A 86 -13.02 -1.39 10.36
N ASP A 87 -13.20 -0.39 9.50
CA ASP A 87 -14.44 -0.10 8.82
C ASP A 87 -14.37 -0.51 7.34
N GLN A 88 -15.10 -1.57 6.99
CA GLN A 88 -15.17 -2.07 5.62
C GLN A 88 -16.00 -1.15 4.72
N ASP A 89 -17.01 -0.46 5.25
CA ASP A 89 -17.85 0.45 4.46
C ASP A 89 -17.02 1.68 4.05
N LEU A 90 -16.21 2.23 4.97
CA LEU A 90 -15.21 3.27 4.64
C LEU A 90 -14.21 2.78 3.61
N GLY A 91 -13.73 1.54 3.75
CA GLY A 91 -12.84 0.91 2.76
C GLY A 91 -13.46 0.83 1.37
N GLU A 92 -14.75 0.50 1.28
CA GLU A 92 -15.48 0.44 0.01
C GLU A 92 -15.74 1.83 -0.59
N GLU A 93 -16.07 2.86 0.25
CA GLU A 93 -16.20 4.25 -0.18
C GLU A 93 -14.88 4.76 -0.82
N ILE A 94 -13.73 4.50 -0.18
CA ILE A 94 -12.41 4.87 -0.74
C ILE A 94 -12.15 4.10 -2.03
N GLY A 95 -12.46 2.80 -2.06
CA GLY A 95 -12.35 1.99 -3.28
C GLY A 95 -13.17 2.55 -4.43
N GLN A 96 -14.40 3.02 -4.18
CA GLN A 96 -15.25 3.68 -5.19
C GLN A 96 -14.59 4.96 -5.71
N ALA A 97 -14.06 5.80 -4.84
CA ALA A 97 -13.37 7.02 -5.24
C ALA A 97 -12.12 6.73 -6.08
N LEU A 98 -11.30 5.75 -5.66
CA LEU A 98 -10.15 5.29 -6.46
C LEU A 98 -10.55 4.77 -7.83
N GLY A 99 -11.61 3.97 -7.91
CA GLY A 99 -12.14 3.44 -9.17
C GLY A 99 -12.67 4.55 -10.09
N GLU A 100 -13.32 5.58 -9.52
CA GLU A 100 -13.83 6.73 -10.25
C GLU A 100 -12.69 7.57 -10.85
N GLU A 101 -11.66 7.89 -10.06
CA GLU A 101 -10.48 8.60 -10.56
C GLU A 101 -9.73 7.77 -11.62
N ALA A 102 -9.54 6.46 -11.40
CA ALA A 102 -8.91 5.57 -12.37
C ALA A 102 -9.66 5.55 -13.71
N ALA A 103 -10.97 5.38 -13.67
CA ALA A 103 -11.81 5.38 -14.87
C ALA A 103 -11.79 6.73 -15.60
N SER A 104 -11.82 7.85 -14.85
CA SER A 104 -11.73 9.21 -15.42
C SER A 104 -10.40 9.46 -16.15
N MET A 105 -9.34 8.76 -15.73
CA MET A 105 -8.01 8.82 -16.31
C MET A 105 -7.75 7.72 -17.36
N ASP A 106 -8.77 7.02 -17.85
CA ASP A 106 -8.63 5.88 -18.77
C ASP A 106 -7.63 4.81 -18.25
N VAL A 107 -7.67 4.50 -16.95
CA VAL A 107 -6.97 3.37 -16.33
C VAL A 107 -7.94 2.19 -16.27
N ASN A 108 -7.52 1.04 -16.75
CA ASN A 108 -8.35 -0.17 -16.79
C ASN A 108 -8.09 -1.09 -15.61
N ILE A 109 -6.84 -1.16 -15.16
CA ILE A 109 -6.44 -1.98 -14.00
C ILE A 109 -5.66 -1.09 -13.02
N LEU A 110 -6.14 -1.01 -11.78
CA LEU A 110 -5.47 -0.32 -10.69
C LEU A 110 -4.67 -1.33 -9.86
N LEU A 111 -3.34 -1.10 -9.75
CA LEU A 111 -2.41 -1.99 -9.06
C LEU A 111 -2.48 -1.78 -7.54
N GLY A 112 -3.48 -2.33 -6.94
CA GLY A 112 -3.81 -2.26 -5.54
C GLY A 112 -5.14 -2.96 -5.20
N PRO A 113 -5.41 -3.13 -3.90
CA PRO A 113 -4.63 -2.71 -2.74
C PRO A 113 -3.41 -3.61 -2.46
N GLY A 114 -2.43 -3.08 -1.69
CA GLY A 114 -1.38 -3.86 -1.08
C GLY A 114 -1.88 -4.57 0.17
N LEU A 115 -1.64 -5.89 0.32
CA LEU A 115 -2.14 -6.64 1.47
C LEU A 115 -1.19 -7.71 2.02
N ASN A 116 0.12 -7.58 1.74
CA ASN A 116 1.10 -8.43 2.40
C ASN A 116 1.07 -8.23 3.92
N ILE A 117 1.40 -9.28 4.65
CA ILE A 117 1.39 -9.25 6.11
C ILE A 117 2.60 -8.48 6.63
N LYS A 118 2.37 -7.60 7.60
CA LYS A 118 3.41 -6.87 8.33
C LYS A 118 4.15 -7.81 9.28
N ARG A 119 5.06 -8.62 8.73
CA ARG A 119 5.84 -9.62 9.46
C ARG A 119 6.79 -8.99 10.47
N SER A 120 7.43 -7.90 10.07
CA SER A 120 8.38 -7.14 10.88
C SER A 120 8.08 -5.65 10.79
N PRO A 121 8.19 -4.91 11.89
CA PRO A 121 8.07 -3.44 11.88
C PRO A 121 9.08 -2.76 10.96
N LEU A 122 10.18 -3.42 10.61
CA LEU A 122 11.27 -2.85 9.82
C LEU A 122 11.04 -2.90 8.31
N CYS A 123 10.03 -3.62 7.81
CA CYS A 123 9.76 -3.66 6.37
C CYS A 123 9.40 -2.26 5.84
N GLY A 124 10.15 -1.79 4.84
CA GLY A 124 10.01 -0.43 4.32
C GLY A 124 8.66 -0.13 3.67
N ARG A 125 7.95 -1.17 3.20
CA ARG A 125 6.62 -1.05 2.57
C ARG A 125 5.44 -1.29 3.52
N ASN A 126 5.66 -1.39 4.84
CA ASN A 126 4.56 -1.60 5.79
C ASN A 126 3.47 -0.52 5.70
N PHE A 127 3.82 0.71 5.31
CA PHE A 127 2.85 1.80 5.17
C PHE A 127 1.76 1.51 4.13
N GLU A 128 2.04 0.71 3.09
CA GLU A 128 1.07 0.38 2.04
C GLU A 128 0.31 -0.93 2.28
N TYR A 129 0.58 -1.64 3.38
CA TYR A 129 -0.09 -2.87 3.78
C TYR A 129 -1.02 -2.62 4.97
N PHE A 130 -2.17 -3.30 5.01
CA PHE A 130 -3.18 -3.05 6.03
C PHE A 130 -2.72 -3.44 7.44
N SER A 131 -2.37 -4.70 7.68
CA SER A 131 -2.20 -5.23 9.04
C SER A 131 -1.21 -6.39 9.12
N GLU A 132 -0.83 -6.74 10.34
CA GLU A 132 -0.21 -8.02 10.69
C GLU A 132 -1.24 -9.16 10.79
N ASP A 133 -2.53 -8.82 10.94
CA ASP A 133 -3.62 -9.79 10.99
C ASP A 133 -4.16 -10.09 9.58
N PRO A 134 -4.10 -11.35 9.12
CA PRO A 134 -4.51 -11.72 7.77
C PRO A 134 -6.02 -11.58 7.53
N TYR A 135 -6.84 -11.74 8.57
CA TYR A 135 -8.28 -11.58 8.45
C TYR A 135 -8.67 -10.11 8.24
N LEU A 136 -8.15 -9.20 9.08
CA LEU A 136 -8.37 -7.76 8.92
C LEU A 136 -7.86 -7.28 7.56
N SER A 137 -6.62 -7.67 7.19
CA SER A 137 -6.05 -7.33 5.87
C SER A 137 -6.93 -7.78 4.72
N GLY A 138 -7.45 -9.03 4.79
CA GLY A 138 -8.32 -9.58 3.76
C GLY A 138 -9.67 -8.86 3.67
N LYS A 139 -10.30 -8.54 4.81
CA LYS A 139 -11.60 -7.85 4.85
C LYS A 139 -11.51 -6.42 4.31
N MET A 140 -10.47 -5.68 4.72
CA MET A 140 -10.21 -4.34 4.19
C MET A 140 -9.89 -4.39 2.69
N ALA A 141 -9.04 -5.33 2.25
CA ALA A 141 -8.74 -5.49 0.83
C ALA A 141 -10.00 -5.84 0.01
N ALA A 142 -10.84 -6.75 0.50
CA ALA A 142 -12.08 -7.13 -0.19
C ALA A 142 -13.02 -5.94 -0.39
N SER A 143 -13.15 -5.06 0.61
CA SER A 143 -13.97 -3.84 0.50
C SER A 143 -13.42 -2.87 -0.55
N TYR A 144 -12.11 -2.60 -0.55
CA TYR A 144 -11.44 -1.80 -1.57
C TYR A 144 -11.66 -2.35 -2.98
N ILE A 145 -11.51 -3.68 -3.15
CA ILE A 145 -11.68 -4.35 -4.44
C ILE A 145 -13.10 -4.17 -4.96
N ARG A 146 -14.13 -4.41 -4.12
CA ARG A 146 -15.53 -4.18 -4.51
C ARG A 146 -15.77 -2.74 -4.94
N GLY A 147 -15.27 -1.78 -4.15
CA GLY A 147 -15.38 -0.36 -4.45
C GLY A 147 -14.76 0.00 -5.81
N ILE A 148 -13.49 -0.36 -6.04
CA ILE A 148 -12.78 -0.09 -7.29
C ILE A 148 -13.51 -0.72 -8.48
N GLN A 149 -13.87 -2.00 -8.37
CA GLN A 149 -14.50 -2.75 -9.46
C GLN A 149 -15.91 -2.29 -9.77
N SER A 150 -16.62 -1.67 -8.81
CA SER A 150 -17.95 -1.06 -9.04
C SER A 150 -17.95 0.07 -10.08
N LYS A 151 -16.76 0.62 -10.39
CA LYS A 151 -16.57 1.68 -11.39
C LYS A 151 -16.04 1.16 -12.74
N GLY A 152 -16.04 -0.16 -12.96
CA GLY A 152 -15.59 -0.78 -14.22
C GLY A 152 -14.08 -0.83 -14.39
N VAL A 153 -13.31 -0.67 -13.32
CA VAL A 153 -11.86 -0.82 -13.25
C VAL A 153 -11.54 -2.10 -12.50
N TYR A 154 -10.58 -2.90 -12.97
CA TYR A 154 -10.13 -4.05 -12.19
C TYR A 154 -9.20 -3.60 -11.06
N ALA A 155 -9.45 -4.09 -9.85
CA ALA A 155 -8.49 -4.04 -8.76
C ALA A 155 -7.50 -5.20 -8.91
N CYS A 156 -6.23 -4.92 -8.64
CA CYS A 156 -5.14 -5.90 -8.71
C CYS A 156 -4.43 -5.98 -7.35
N PRO A 157 -5.00 -6.73 -6.36
CA PRO A 157 -4.37 -6.90 -5.06
C PRO A 157 -2.96 -7.48 -5.20
N LYS A 158 -2.04 -7.03 -4.32
CA LYS A 158 -0.60 -7.27 -4.43
C LYS A 158 0.06 -7.43 -3.07
N HIS A 159 1.14 -8.17 -2.97
CA HIS A 159 1.88 -8.98 -3.93
C HIS A 159 1.75 -10.46 -3.53
N LEU A 160 1.18 -11.29 -4.36
CA LEU A 160 0.96 -12.72 -4.09
C LEU A 160 2.26 -13.50 -4.33
N ALA A 161 2.98 -13.97 -3.29
CA ALA A 161 2.76 -13.84 -1.86
C ALA A 161 4.10 -13.74 -1.11
N VAL A 162 4.01 -13.55 0.22
CA VAL A 162 5.19 -13.61 1.12
C VAL A 162 6.25 -12.54 0.80
N ASN A 163 5.85 -11.41 0.25
CA ASN A 163 6.74 -10.25 0.02
C ASN A 163 6.71 -9.34 1.27
N SER A 164 7.37 -9.77 2.35
CA SER A 164 7.35 -9.11 3.65
C SER A 164 8.70 -8.48 4.04
N GLN A 165 9.62 -8.32 3.09
CA GLN A 165 10.87 -7.57 3.22
C GLN A 165 11.30 -6.98 1.88
N GLU A 166 12.07 -5.89 1.92
CA GLU A 166 12.58 -5.22 0.72
C GLU A 166 14.00 -5.65 0.36
N LEU A 167 14.80 -6.03 1.36
CA LEU A 167 16.15 -6.49 1.14
C LEU A 167 16.17 -7.72 0.20
N ARG A 168 16.82 -7.57 -0.95
CA ARG A 168 16.94 -8.60 -2.01
C ARG A 168 15.59 -9.18 -2.49
N ARG A 169 14.52 -8.41 -2.44
CA ARG A 169 13.14 -8.85 -2.75
C ARG A 169 13.01 -9.58 -4.10
N MET A 170 13.85 -9.24 -5.09
CA MET A 170 13.83 -9.87 -6.43
C MET A 170 14.54 -11.23 -6.51
N ALA A 171 15.26 -11.64 -5.48
CA ALA A 171 16.06 -12.87 -5.51
C ALA A 171 15.99 -13.69 -4.21
N MET A 172 15.35 -13.16 -3.17
CA MET A 172 15.23 -13.80 -1.86
C MET A 172 14.25 -14.96 -1.93
N ASP A 173 14.61 -16.08 -1.29
CA ASP A 173 13.72 -17.23 -1.10
C ASP A 173 13.09 -17.17 0.30
N ALA A 174 11.79 -17.01 0.35
CA ALA A 174 10.98 -17.08 1.57
C ALA A 174 10.73 -18.56 1.92
N VAL A 175 11.45 -19.07 2.91
CA VAL A 175 11.29 -20.45 3.39
C VAL A 175 10.20 -20.48 4.46
N VAL A 176 9.05 -21.00 4.10
CA VAL A 176 7.83 -21.01 4.93
C VAL A 176 7.11 -22.34 4.83
N ASP A 177 6.67 -22.91 5.96
CA ASP A 177 5.88 -24.12 5.94
C ASP A 177 4.46 -23.89 5.39
N GLU A 178 3.83 -24.96 4.86
CA GLU A 178 2.52 -24.87 4.20
C GLU A 178 1.41 -24.34 5.12
N ARG A 179 1.43 -24.70 6.40
CA ARG A 179 0.44 -24.19 7.35
C ARG A 179 0.56 -22.69 7.54
N THR A 180 1.77 -22.22 7.80
CA THR A 180 2.07 -20.78 7.96
C THR A 180 1.74 -20.01 6.69
N LEU A 181 2.13 -20.56 5.53
CA LEU A 181 1.83 -19.99 4.22
C LEU A 181 0.32 -19.77 4.07
N ARG A 182 -0.51 -20.79 4.32
CA ARG A 182 -1.97 -20.70 4.16
C ARG A 182 -2.65 -19.86 5.23
N GLU A 183 -2.31 -20.05 6.51
CA GLU A 183 -3.02 -19.38 7.61
C GLU A 183 -2.66 -17.90 7.76
N ILE A 184 -1.43 -17.51 7.39
CA ILE A 184 -0.95 -16.14 7.58
C ILE A 184 -0.83 -15.40 6.25
N TYR A 185 -0.05 -15.91 5.30
CA TYR A 185 0.36 -15.15 4.12
C TYR A 185 -0.61 -15.24 2.95
N LEU A 186 -1.48 -16.24 2.92
CA LEU A 186 -2.46 -16.44 1.86
C LEU A 186 -3.90 -16.12 2.25
N THR A 187 -4.27 -16.14 3.53
CA THR A 187 -5.65 -15.89 4.00
C THR A 187 -6.19 -14.54 3.51
N GLY A 188 -5.38 -13.47 3.55
CA GLY A 188 -5.81 -12.15 3.06
C GLY A 188 -6.15 -12.18 1.56
N PHE A 189 -5.35 -12.87 0.75
CA PHE A 189 -5.58 -13.03 -0.69
C PHE A 189 -6.78 -13.93 -0.99
N GLU A 190 -6.98 -14.99 -0.20
CA GLU A 190 -8.17 -15.84 -0.32
C GLU A 190 -9.46 -15.04 -0.11
N ILE A 191 -9.50 -14.18 0.93
CA ILE A 191 -10.64 -13.29 1.19
C ILE A 191 -10.80 -12.27 0.05
N ALA A 192 -9.71 -11.68 -0.44
CA ALA A 192 -9.73 -10.75 -1.57
C ALA A 192 -10.34 -11.38 -2.85
N VAL A 193 -10.04 -12.66 -3.10
CA VAL A 193 -10.61 -13.42 -4.22
C VAL A 193 -12.07 -13.79 -3.96
N LYS A 194 -12.37 -14.42 -2.81
CA LYS A 194 -13.70 -15.00 -2.54
C LYS A 194 -14.76 -13.96 -2.17
N GLU A 195 -14.39 -12.92 -1.42
CA GLU A 195 -15.32 -11.90 -0.93
C GLU A 195 -15.16 -10.57 -1.67
N GLY A 196 -13.95 -10.23 -2.12
CA GLY A 196 -13.67 -9.05 -2.94
C GLY A 196 -13.97 -9.29 -4.42
N HIS A 197 -14.04 -10.54 -4.85
CA HIS A 197 -14.21 -10.92 -6.27
C HIS A 197 -13.15 -10.30 -7.17
N ALA A 198 -11.88 -10.30 -6.73
CA ALA A 198 -10.76 -9.75 -7.46
C ALA A 198 -10.68 -10.32 -8.88
N LYS A 199 -10.53 -9.46 -9.88
CA LYS A 199 -10.45 -9.82 -11.32
C LYS A 199 -9.02 -9.80 -11.87
N ALA A 200 -8.09 -9.21 -11.14
CA ALA A 200 -6.67 -9.29 -11.40
C ALA A 200 -5.94 -9.54 -10.08
N ILE A 201 -4.73 -10.10 -10.14
CA ILE A 201 -3.85 -10.27 -8.97
C ILE A 201 -2.39 -10.13 -9.43
N MET A 202 -1.55 -9.51 -8.61
CA MET A 202 -0.13 -9.35 -8.92
C MET A 202 0.70 -10.37 -8.15
N SER A 203 1.53 -11.17 -8.86
CA SER A 203 2.50 -12.06 -8.23
C SER A 203 3.67 -11.27 -7.65
N SER A 204 4.28 -11.78 -6.58
CA SER A 204 5.44 -11.16 -5.94
C SER A 204 6.76 -11.47 -6.64
N TYR A 205 7.80 -10.69 -6.34
CA TYR A 205 9.15 -10.87 -6.87
C TYR A 205 9.87 -12.12 -6.36
N ASN A 206 9.68 -12.43 -5.08
CA ASN A 206 10.48 -13.39 -4.33
C ASN A 206 10.19 -14.85 -4.72
N GLN A 207 11.12 -15.71 -4.36
CA GLN A 207 10.86 -17.14 -4.33
C GLN A 207 10.08 -17.53 -3.07
N ILE A 208 9.35 -18.62 -3.16
CA ILE A 208 8.69 -19.30 -2.04
C ILE A 208 9.15 -20.75 -2.08
N ASN A 209 9.91 -21.17 -1.07
CA ASN A 209 10.46 -22.53 -0.97
C ASN A 209 11.22 -22.95 -2.24
N GLY A 210 12.03 -22.05 -2.79
CA GLY A 210 12.91 -22.29 -3.94
C GLY A 210 12.30 -22.03 -5.32
N ILE A 211 11.01 -21.64 -5.41
CA ILE A 211 10.32 -21.38 -6.69
C ILE A 211 9.85 -19.93 -6.70
N TYR A 212 10.13 -19.19 -7.78
CA TYR A 212 9.60 -17.84 -7.94
C TYR A 212 8.07 -17.83 -7.93
N ALA A 213 7.46 -16.91 -7.20
CA ALA A 213 6.02 -16.86 -7.01
C ALA A 213 5.25 -16.84 -8.34
N ASN A 214 5.78 -16.16 -9.36
CA ASN A 214 5.17 -16.12 -10.70
C ASN A 214 5.33 -17.43 -11.51
N GLU A 215 6.22 -18.33 -11.08
CA GLU A 215 6.51 -19.61 -11.73
C GLU A 215 5.97 -20.82 -10.93
N ASP A 216 5.33 -20.52 -9.79
CA ASP A 216 4.88 -21.57 -8.87
C ASP A 216 3.47 -22.04 -9.24
N LYS A 217 3.41 -23.23 -9.84
CA LYS A 217 2.16 -23.87 -10.21
C LYS A 217 1.29 -24.22 -8.98
N HIS A 218 1.91 -24.57 -7.85
CA HIS A 218 1.16 -24.83 -6.61
C HIS A 218 0.43 -23.57 -6.17
N LEU A 219 1.12 -22.44 -6.18
CA LEU A 219 0.53 -21.15 -5.81
C LEU A 219 -0.54 -20.67 -6.82
N LEU A 220 -0.17 -20.57 -8.12
CA LEU A 220 -1.02 -19.90 -9.11
C LEU A 220 -2.14 -20.80 -9.67
N THR A 221 -1.88 -22.10 -9.81
CA THR A 221 -2.88 -23.02 -10.36
C THR A 221 -3.63 -23.77 -9.27
N ASP A 222 -2.91 -24.41 -8.33
CA ASP A 222 -3.59 -25.31 -7.40
C ASP A 222 -4.31 -24.53 -6.30
N ILE A 223 -3.65 -23.54 -5.68
CA ILE A 223 -4.24 -22.70 -4.63
C ILE A 223 -5.15 -21.63 -5.23
N LEU A 224 -4.58 -20.69 -6.00
CA LEU A 224 -5.30 -19.50 -6.46
C LEU A 224 -6.50 -19.89 -7.35
N ARG A 225 -6.30 -20.69 -8.39
CA ARG A 225 -7.36 -20.99 -9.36
C ARG A 225 -8.28 -22.12 -8.92
N LYS A 226 -7.72 -23.26 -8.43
CA LYS A 226 -8.55 -24.44 -8.11
C LYS A 226 -9.18 -24.37 -6.72
N ASP A 227 -8.38 -24.04 -5.66
CA ASP A 227 -8.90 -24.02 -4.29
C ASP A 227 -9.79 -22.79 -4.04
N TRP A 228 -9.40 -21.59 -4.58
CA TRP A 228 -10.15 -20.37 -4.35
C TRP A 228 -11.14 -20.03 -5.45
N GLY A 229 -11.01 -20.61 -6.63
CA GLY A 229 -11.92 -20.37 -7.76
C GLY A 229 -11.65 -19.07 -8.50
N PHE A 230 -10.40 -18.58 -8.49
CA PHE A 230 -10.03 -17.36 -9.20
C PHE A 230 -10.12 -17.54 -10.71
N ASP A 231 -10.94 -16.73 -11.37
CA ASP A 231 -11.21 -16.73 -12.82
C ASP A 231 -10.61 -15.51 -13.55
N GLY A 232 -9.83 -14.68 -12.84
CA GLY A 232 -9.21 -13.48 -13.38
C GLY A 232 -7.81 -13.69 -13.93
N ILE A 233 -7.07 -12.58 -14.12
CA ILE A 233 -5.72 -12.58 -14.66
C ILE A 233 -4.65 -12.41 -13.58
N VAL A 234 -3.53 -13.10 -13.75
CA VAL A 234 -2.31 -12.92 -12.95
C VAL A 234 -1.35 -12.03 -13.73
N VAL A 235 -0.93 -10.92 -13.10
CA VAL A 235 0.06 -9.97 -13.64
C VAL A 235 1.33 -10.11 -12.83
N THR A 236 2.51 -10.05 -13.46
CA THR A 236 3.78 -10.01 -12.70
C THR A 236 3.93 -8.67 -12.01
N ASP A 237 4.63 -8.63 -10.87
CA ASP A 237 5.25 -7.39 -10.45
C ASP A 237 6.27 -6.93 -11.52
N TRP A 238 6.60 -5.63 -11.57
CA TRP A 238 7.36 -5.02 -12.67
C TRP A 238 8.79 -5.54 -12.76
N GLY A 239 9.03 -6.39 -13.77
CA GLY A 239 10.30 -7.12 -13.93
C GLY A 239 10.39 -8.40 -13.10
N GLY A 240 9.29 -8.88 -12.53
CA GLY A 240 9.21 -10.10 -11.73
C GLY A 240 9.06 -11.40 -12.52
N SER A 241 9.20 -11.38 -13.85
CA SER A 241 9.22 -12.57 -14.70
C SER A 241 10.66 -13.02 -14.89
N ASN A 242 11.07 -14.12 -14.26
CA ASN A 242 12.41 -14.69 -14.42
C ASN A 242 12.46 -15.75 -15.55
N ASP A 243 11.38 -16.53 -15.69
CA ASP A 243 11.17 -17.50 -16.78
C ASP A 243 9.70 -17.39 -17.23
N HIS A 244 9.46 -16.66 -18.31
CA HIS A 244 8.10 -16.41 -18.79
C HIS A 244 7.39 -17.70 -19.23
N VAL A 245 8.11 -18.67 -19.78
CA VAL A 245 7.55 -19.96 -20.18
C VAL A 245 7.01 -20.72 -18.97
N LYS A 246 7.79 -20.77 -17.88
CA LYS A 246 7.34 -21.38 -16.62
C LYS A 246 6.17 -20.60 -16.02
N GLY A 247 6.19 -19.26 -16.07
CA GLY A 247 5.10 -18.43 -15.60
C GLY A 247 3.78 -18.78 -16.32
N VAL A 248 3.77 -18.84 -17.64
CA VAL A 248 2.61 -19.24 -18.45
C VAL A 248 2.13 -20.63 -18.06
N ALA A 249 3.06 -21.60 -17.94
CA ALA A 249 2.74 -22.96 -17.54
C ALA A 249 2.20 -23.06 -16.09
N ALA A 250 2.63 -22.15 -15.21
CA ALA A 250 2.18 -22.09 -13.81
C ALA A 250 0.82 -21.42 -13.63
N GLY A 251 0.40 -20.56 -14.58
CA GLY A 251 -0.89 -19.87 -14.49
C GLY A 251 -0.81 -18.34 -14.55
N SER A 252 0.35 -17.75 -14.86
CA SER A 252 0.53 -16.31 -15.08
C SER A 252 0.04 -15.89 -16.47
N ASN A 253 -0.55 -14.68 -16.58
CA ASN A 253 -1.14 -14.20 -17.82
C ASN A 253 -0.37 -13.07 -18.47
N LEU A 254 0.14 -12.12 -17.68
CA LEU A 254 0.69 -10.90 -18.22
C LEU A 254 2.03 -10.55 -17.57
N GLU A 255 3.08 -10.62 -18.36
CA GLU A 255 4.40 -10.14 -17.99
C GLU A 255 4.51 -8.63 -18.16
N MET A 256 4.91 -7.91 -17.11
CA MET A 256 5.12 -6.47 -17.12
C MET A 256 6.49 -6.11 -16.51
N PRO A 257 7.15 -5.04 -16.97
CA PRO A 257 6.84 -4.23 -18.15
C PRO A 257 7.20 -4.95 -19.44
N SER A 258 7.05 -4.26 -20.58
CA SER A 258 7.44 -4.79 -21.89
C SER A 258 8.92 -5.25 -21.93
N CYS A 259 9.14 -6.49 -22.37
CA CYS A 259 10.46 -7.05 -22.70
C CYS A 259 10.70 -7.12 -24.22
N GLY A 260 9.98 -6.30 -24.98
CA GLY A 260 9.99 -6.36 -26.46
C GLY A 260 9.27 -7.62 -26.94
N TYR A 261 9.98 -8.45 -27.71
CA TYR A 261 9.47 -9.74 -28.21
C TYR A 261 10.31 -10.94 -27.74
N ASP A 262 11.23 -10.74 -26.81
CA ASP A 262 12.16 -11.80 -26.36
C ASP A 262 11.38 -12.94 -25.69
N SER A 263 10.56 -12.59 -24.68
CA SER A 263 9.70 -13.55 -23.99
C SER A 263 8.72 -14.27 -24.95
N ALA A 264 8.16 -13.54 -25.94
CA ALA A 264 7.29 -14.14 -26.94
C ALA A 264 8.03 -15.17 -27.79
N ARG A 265 9.29 -14.92 -28.19
CA ARG A 265 10.12 -15.86 -28.93
C ARG A 265 10.39 -17.14 -28.10
N GLU A 266 10.64 -17.00 -26.80
CA GLU A 266 10.84 -18.11 -25.89
C GLU A 266 9.58 -18.98 -25.76
N VAL A 267 8.41 -18.35 -25.59
CA VAL A 267 7.11 -19.05 -25.54
C VAL A 267 6.85 -19.83 -26.84
N ILE A 268 7.04 -19.18 -28.00
CA ILE A 268 6.87 -19.83 -29.31
C ILE A 268 7.80 -21.05 -29.45
N ALA A 269 9.08 -20.88 -29.08
CA ALA A 269 10.06 -21.98 -29.12
C ALA A 269 9.66 -23.11 -28.17
N ALA A 270 9.16 -22.79 -26.98
CA ALA A 270 8.72 -23.77 -26.00
C ALA A 270 7.51 -24.58 -26.46
N VAL A 271 6.55 -23.94 -27.15
CA VAL A 271 5.41 -24.67 -27.75
C VAL A 271 5.87 -25.55 -28.89
N ARG A 272 6.71 -25.05 -29.80
CA ARG A 272 7.22 -25.83 -30.96
C ARG A 272 8.05 -27.02 -30.57
N ASN A 273 8.76 -26.98 -29.45
CA ASN A 273 9.57 -28.08 -28.94
C ASN A 273 8.87 -28.97 -27.89
N GLY A 274 7.59 -28.69 -27.60
CA GLY A 274 6.76 -29.48 -26.67
C GLY A 274 7.05 -29.25 -25.18
N LYS A 275 7.83 -28.21 -24.81
CA LYS A 275 8.07 -27.83 -23.41
C LYS A 275 6.87 -27.12 -22.79
N LEU A 276 6.09 -26.38 -23.60
CA LEU A 276 4.84 -25.75 -23.20
C LEU A 276 3.71 -26.34 -24.08
N LYS A 277 2.61 -26.75 -23.46
CA LYS A 277 1.45 -27.21 -24.22
C LYS A 277 0.73 -26.00 -24.83
N GLU A 278 0.35 -26.10 -26.09
CA GLU A 278 -0.44 -25.03 -26.75
C GLU A 278 -1.76 -24.77 -26.01
N ALA A 279 -2.38 -25.80 -25.45
CA ALA A 279 -3.61 -25.66 -24.67
C ALA A 279 -3.41 -24.80 -23.40
N ASP A 280 -2.24 -24.87 -22.73
CA ASP A 280 -1.93 -24.03 -21.56
C ASP A 280 -1.70 -22.57 -22.00
N LEU A 281 -1.07 -22.36 -23.18
CA LEU A 281 -0.95 -21.03 -23.79
C LEU A 281 -2.32 -20.46 -24.13
N ASP A 282 -3.17 -21.24 -24.79
CA ASP A 282 -4.52 -20.81 -25.20
C ASP A 282 -5.40 -20.43 -24.00
N GLU A 283 -5.29 -21.17 -22.90
CA GLU A 283 -6.00 -20.86 -21.67
C GLU A 283 -5.57 -19.50 -21.08
N ARG A 284 -4.26 -19.24 -20.98
CA ARG A 284 -3.77 -17.95 -20.45
C ARG A 284 -4.11 -16.77 -21.36
N VAL A 285 -4.02 -16.97 -22.67
CA VAL A 285 -4.43 -15.97 -23.66
C VAL A 285 -5.93 -15.71 -23.57
N GLY A 286 -6.75 -16.75 -23.47
CA GLY A 286 -8.21 -16.62 -23.34
C GLY A 286 -8.64 -15.79 -22.14
N GLU A 287 -8.04 -16.07 -20.97
CA GLU A 287 -8.30 -15.29 -19.75
C GLU A 287 -7.93 -13.81 -19.92
N LEU A 288 -6.77 -13.52 -20.52
CA LEU A 288 -6.37 -12.13 -20.78
C LEU A 288 -7.27 -11.44 -21.79
N VAL A 289 -7.63 -12.12 -22.89
CA VAL A 289 -8.54 -11.57 -23.90
C VAL A 289 -9.93 -11.34 -23.33
N ASP A 290 -10.45 -12.26 -22.50
CA ASP A 290 -11.72 -12.08 -21.79
C ASP A 290 -11.69 -10.81 -20.91
N ALA A 291 -10.62 -10.60 -20.14
CA ALA A 291 -10.43 -9.41 -19.31
C ALA A 291 -10.34 -8.11 -20.14
N VAL A 292 -9.54 -8.11 -21.21
CA VAL A 292 -9.40 -6.97 -22.12
C VAL A 292 -10.74 -6.59 -22.73
N MET A 293 -11.48 -7.56 -23.24
CA MET A 293 -12.78 -7.32 -23.88
C MET A 293 -13.83 -6.85 -22.86
N GLU A 294 -13.83 -7.37 -21.65
CA GLU A 294 -14.72 -6.92 -20.56
C GLU A 294 -14.42 -5.46 -20.19
N LEU A 295 -13.16 -5.11 -19.92
CA LEU A 295 -12.72 -3.77 -19.56
C LEU A 295 -12.95 -2.70 -20.65
N THR A 296 -13.01 -3.12 -21.91
CA THR A 296 -13.14 -2.19 -23.04
C THR A 296 -14.55 -2.16 -23.64
N SER A 297 -15.39 -3.16 -23.35
CA SER A 297 -16.80 -3.22 -23.81
C SER A 297 -17.76 -2.43 -22.91
N GLY A 298 -17.36 -2.11 -21.68
CA GLY A 298 -18.16 -1.37 -20.72
C GLY A 298 -18.46 0.06 -21.20
N LYS A 299 -19.57 0.64 -20.71
CA LYS A 299 -19.81 2.08 -20.85
C LYS A 299 -18.65 2.78 -20.12
N LYS A 300 -17.77 3.45 -20.88
CA LYS A 300 -16.86 4.44 -20.30
C LYS A 300 -17.73 5.37 -19.44
N LEU A 301 -17.28 5.66 -18.23
CA LEU A 301 -17.94 6.71 -17.43
C LEU A 301 -18.12 7.91 -18.37
N SER A 302 -19.36 8.36 -18.53
CA SER A 302 -19.70 9.44 -19.46
C SER A 302 -19.07 10.77 -19.04
N ASP A 303 -18.64 10.87 -17.81
CA ASP A 303 -18.00 12.04 -17.22
C ASP A 303 -16.54 11.71 -16.89
N LYS A 304 -15.61 12.41 -17.56
CA LYS A 304 -14.16 12.32 -17.28
C LYS A 304 -13.74 13.17 -16.07
N ASN A 305 -14.70 13.76 -15.37
CA ASN A 305 -14.44 14.60 -14.20
C ASN A 305 -14.97 13.90 -12.93
N PHE A 306 -14.13 13.79 -11.94
CA PHE A 306 -14.52 13.42 -10.57
C PHE A 306 -14.57 14.67 -9.68
N ASP A 307 -15.38 14.64 -8.61
CA ASP A 307 -15.47 15.74 -7.66
C ASP A 307 -14.28 15.71 -6.69
N ARG A 308 -13.25 16.49 -7.02
CA ARG A 308 -12.04 16.63 -6.22
C ARG A 308 -12.31 17.11 -4.79
N ASN A 309 -13.34 17.92 -4.59
CA ASN A 309 -13.67 18.41 -3.25
C ASN A 309 -14.35 17.31 -2.44
N ALA A 310 -15.26 16.54 -3.02
CA ALA A 310 -15.88 15.38 -2.37
C ALA A 310 -14.81 14.35 -1.98
N HIS A 311 -13.88 14.02 -2.89
CA HIS A 311 -12.77 13.10 -2.59
C HIS A 311 -11.81 13.65 -1.53
N HIS A 312 -11.55 14.96 -1.51
CA HIS A 312 -10.78 15.58 -0.45
C HIS A 312 -11.49 15.48 0.92
N GLN A 313 -12.81 15.68 0.98
CA GLN A 313 -13.59 15.50 2.20
C GLN A 313 -13.64 14.03 2.64
N LEU A 314 -13.71 13.09 1.70
CA LEU A 314 -13.61 11.66 2.00
C LEU A 314 -12.22 11.32 2.57
N ALA A 315 -11.14 11.86 2.01
CA ALA A 315 -9.80 11.69 2.55
C ALA A 315 -9.68 12.23 3.99
N ARG A 316 -10.32 13.40 4.29
CA ARG A 316 -10.41 13.96 5.64
C ARG A 316 -11.18 13.07 6.61
N LYS A 317 -12.37 12.59 6.20
CA LYS A 317 -13.18 11.63 6.97
C LYS A 317 -12.37 10.39 7.30
N ALA A 318 -11.77 9.79 6.28
CA ALA A 318 -10.99 8.57 6.40
C ALA A 318 -9.78 8.74 7.34
N ALA A 319 -9.06 9.86 7.25
CA ALA A 319 -7.97 10.18 8.18
C ALA A 319 -8.48 10.30 9.62
N ALA A 320 -9.57 11.05 9.86
CA ALA A 320 -10.10 11.27 11.20
C ALA A 320 -10.60 9.97 11.85
N GLU A 321 -11.31 9.11 11.11
CA GLU A 321 -11.82 7.83 11.62
C GLU A 321 -10.71 6.79 11.87
N SER A 322 -9.55 6.97 11.23
CA SER A 322 -8.40 6.05 11.35
C SER A 322 -7.35 6.49 12.39
N MET A 323 -7.37 7.74 12.84
CA MET A 323 -6.42 8.22 13.84
C MET A 323 -6.64 7.60 15.21
N ILE A 324 -5.55 7.29 15.91
CA ILE A 324 -5.54 6.57 17.18
C ILE A 324 -5.09 7.49 18.30
N LEU A 325 -5.92 7.66 19.31
CA LEU A 325 -5.53 8.30 20.56
C LEU A 325 -4.87 7.27 21.48
N LEU A 326 -3.54 7.17 21.43
CA LEU A 326 -2.76 6.21 22.22
C LEU A 326 -2.72 6.58 23.72
N LYS A 327 -2.79 7.87 24.03
CA LYS A 327 -2.67 8.41 25.38
C LYS A 327 -3.46 9.69 25.52
N ASN A 328 -4.15 9.91 26.66
CA ASN A 328 -4.82 11.18 27.01
C ASN A 328 -4.92 11.32 28.54
N GLU A 329 -3.80 11.71 29.18
CA GLU A 329 -3.74 11.91 30.61
C GLU A 329 -4.43 13.19 31.04
N LYS A 330 -5.14 13.12 32.18
CA LYS A 330 -5.88 14.23 32.77
C LYS A 330 -6.84 14.92 31.79
N GLN A 331 -7.28 14.22 30.74
CA GLN A 331 -8.18 14.74 29.72
C GLN A 331 -7.68 16.05 29.10
N ILE A 332 -6.37 16.11 28.74
CA ILE A 332 -5.78 17.29 28.06
C ILE A 332 -6.40 17.51 26.67
N LEU A 333 -6.94 16.48 26.05
CA LEU A 333 -7.77 16.56 24.85
C LEU A 333 -9.25 16.29 25.21
N PRO A 334 -10.21 16.98 24.56
CA PRO A 334 -10.01 18.01 23.53
C PRO A 334 -9.36 19.27 24.08
N LEU A 335 -8.73 20.04 23.19
CA LEU A 335 -8.05 21.29 23.52
C LEU A 335 -9.00 22.31 24.15
N ASP A 336 -8.57 22.95 25.23
CA ASP A 336 -9.21 24.18 25.73
C ASP A 336 -8.76 25.35 24.85
N THR A 337 -9.68 25.92 24.06
CA THR A 337 -9.41 26.98 23.08
C THR A 337 -8.94 28.28 23.73
N LYS A 338 -9.13 28.43 25.06
CA LYS A 338 -8.66 29.63 25.83
C LYS A 338 -7.18 29.53 26.19
N LYS A 339 -6.60 28.34 26.15
CA LYS A 339 -5.19 28.10 26.45
C LYS A 339 -4.30 28.56 25.32
N SER A 340 -3.16 29.17 25.69
CA SER A 340 -2.14 29.53 24.71
C SER A 340 -1.41 28.26 24.22
N ILE A 341 -1.28 28.13 22.90
CA ILE A 341 -0.76 26.91 22.25
C ILE A 341 0.48 27.25 21.46
N ALA A 342 1.57 26.51 21.71
CA ALA A 342 2.74 26.46 20.84
C ALA A 342 2.64 25.24 19.91
N VAL A 343 2.96 25.41 18.62
CA VAL A 343 3.06 24.31 17.66
C VAL A 343 4.51 24.14 17.23
N ILE A 344 5.07 22.98 17.48
CA ILE A 344 6.48 22.68 17.23
C ILE A 344 6.60 21.40 16.40
N GLY A 345 7.50 21.42 15.46
CA GLY A 345 7.85 20.27 14.64
C GLY A 345 7.78 20.54 13.15
N ASP A 346 8.76 20.02 12.41
CA ASP A 346 8.82 20.18 10.94
C ASP A 346 7.57 19.66 10.24
N PHE A 347 6.95 18.59 10.77
CA PHE A 347 5.75 17.98 10.18
C PHE A 347 4.49 18.85 10.29
N ALA A 348 4.50 19.90 11.09
CA ALA A 348 3.43 20.90 11.09
C ALA A 348 3.45 21.81 9.84
N PHE A 349 4.63 21.99 9.23
CA PHE A 349 4.86 22.81 8.04
C PHE A 349 4.99 21.98 6.76
N SER A 350 5.54 20.79 6.87
CA SER A 350 5.77 19.86 5.75
C SER A 350 5.27 18.47 6.18
N PRO A 351 3.97 18.17 6.03
CA PRO A 351 3.38 16.97 6.59
C PRO A 351 3.94 15.71 5.95
N ARG A 352 4.08 14.66 6.75
CA ARG A 352 4.38 13.30 6.28
C ARG A 352 3.06 12.59 6.01
N TYR A 353 2.57 12.62 4.78
CA TYR A 353 1.21 12.20 4.42
C TYR A 353 1.13 10.90 3.61
N GLN A 354 2.25 10.46 3.00
CA GLN A 354 2.35 9.21 2.22
C GLN A 354 3.74 8.60 2.34
N GLY A 355 3.90 7.32 1.93
CA GLY A 355 5.18 6.64 1.80
C GLY A 355 5.92 6.99 0.51
N ALA A 356 7.11 6.42 0.32
CA ALA A 356 7.93 6.62 -0.87
C ALA A 356 8.01 5.35 -1.73
N GLY A 357 8.18 5.51 -3.04
CA GLY A 357 8.25 4.41 -4.02
C GLY A 357 7.14 4.43 -5.06
N SER A 358 6.77 3.26 -5.58
CA SER A 358 5.78 3.11 -6.66
C SER A 358 4.39 3.61 -6.28
N SER A 359 4.04 3.63 -4.99
CA SER A 359 2.75 4.09 -4.48
C SER A 359 2.62 5.62 -4.33
N MET A 360 3.67 6.40 -4.63
CA MET A 360 3.64 7.86 -4.50
C MET A 360 2.58 8.49 -5.42
N VAL A 361 1.73 9.32 -4.84
CA VAL A 361 0.68 10.09 -5.52
C VAL A 361 1.16 11.52 -5.73
N ASN A 362 0.82 12.12 -6.87
CA ASN A 362 0.91 13.57 -7.06
C ASN A 362 -0.42 14.20 -6.63
N PRO A 363 -0.53 14.74 -5.38
CA PRO A 363 -1.81 15.09 -4.82
C PRO A 363 -2.44 16.33 -5.46
N THR A 364 -3.77 16.37 -5.48
CA THR A 364 -4.52 17.55 -5.95
C THR A 364 -4.35 18.73 -5.01
N LYS A 365 -4.18 18.44 -3.70
CA LYS A 365 -4.00 19.44 -2.63
C LYS A 365 -3.37 18.74 -1.43
N VAL A 366 -2.39 19.33 -0.79
CA VAL A 366 -1.87 18.89 0.51
C VAL A 366 -2.13 19.98 1.52
N GLU A 367 -2.75 19.61 2.63
CA GLU A 367 -2.91 20.50 3.78
C GLU A 367 -1.75 20.32 4.75
N ASP A 368 -1.20 21.42 5.21
CA ASP A 368 -0.28 21.48 6.35
C ASP A 368 -0.93 22.20 7.53
N MET A 369 -0.50 21.88 8.74
CA MET A 369 -1.09 22.44 9.95
C MET A 369 -0.86 23.95 10.02
N SER A 370 0.29 24.44 9.58
CA SER A 370 0.65 25.87 9.66
C SER A 370 -0.29 26.74 8.82
N SER A 371 -0.74 26.25 7.68
CA SER A 371 -1.63 27.00 6.77
C SER A 371 -3.09 26.97 7.18
N ILE A 372 -3.54 25.90 7.87
CA ILE A 372 -4.98 25.73 8.17
C ILE A 372 -5.37 26.07 9.61
N LEU A 373 -4.41 26.21 10.54
CA LEU A 373 -4.69 26.55 11.95
C LEU A 373 -5.59 27.78 12.12
N GLN A 374 -5.43 28.80 11.28
CA GLN A 374 -6.26 30.01 11.32
C GLN A 374 -7.76 29.77 11.05
N GLN A 375 -8.13 28.60 10.56
CA GLN A 375 -9.53 28.20 10.34
C GLN A 375 -10.18 27.65 11.61
N TYR A 376 -9.40 27.49 12.68
CA TYR A 376 -9.83 26.98 13.97
C TYR A 376 -9.74 28.06 15.04
N ASP A 377 -10.72 28.10 15.92
CA ASP A 377 -10.75 29.05 17.05
C ASP A 377 -9.79 28.58 18.15
N LEU A 378 -8.48 28.77 17.92
CA LEU A 378 -7.38 28.39 18.82
C LEU A 378 -6.49 29.61 19.12
N ASN A 379 -6.07 29.75 20.36
CA ASN A 379 -5.15 30.79 20.79
C ASN A 379 -3.69 30.34 20.53
N ILE A 380 -3.22 30.52 19.30
CA ILE A 380 -1.87 30.15 18.88
C ILE A 380 -0.85 31.21 19.28
N LEU A 381 0.01 30.87 20.25
CA LEU A 381 1.11 31.73 20.70
C LEU A 381 2.21 31.88 19.66
N GLY A 382 2.49 30.78 18.94
CA GLY A 382 3.49 30.77 17.88
C GLY A 382 3.76 29.34 17.35
N MET A 383 4.57 29.28 16.29
CA MET A 383 4.95 28.05 15.63
C MET A 383 6.43 28.07 15.23
N THR A 384 7.09 26.90 15.30
CA THR A 384 8.46 26.71 14.81
C THR A 384 8.72 25.26 14.47
N ARG A 385 9.71 25.00 13.60
CA ARG A 385 10.14 23.64 13.28
C ARG A 385 10.86 22.98 14.46
N GLY A 386 11.79 23.68 15.09
CA GLY A 386 12.54 23.24 16.27
C GLY A 386 13.58 22.14 16.01
N TYR A 387 13.43 21.40 14.93
CA TYR A 387 14.38 20.38 14.48
C TYR A 387 14.42 20.28 12.95
N GLN A 388 15.52 19.74 12.41
CA GLN A 388 15.67 19.45 10.99
C GLN A 388 15.31 17.98 10.72
N ARG A 389 14.55 17.71 9.65
CA ARG A 389 14.10 16.35 9.27
C ARG A 389 15.28 15.42 8.92
N ASN A 390 16.34 15.96 8.35
CA ASN A 390 17.56 15.22 7.99
C ASN A 390 18.42 14.80 9.19
N GLY A 391 18.02 15.14 10.42
CA GLY A 391 18.75 14.84 11.64
C GLY A 391 19.71 15.93 12.13
N ASP A 392 19.95 16.96 11.32
CA ASP A 392 20.79 18.09 11.71
C ASP A 392 20.14 18.90 12.85
N VAL A 393 20.96 19.63 13.61
CA VAL A 393 20.53 20.48 14.70
C VAL A 393 20.76 21.94 14.34
N ASP A 394 19.66 22.73 14.34
CA ASP A 394 19.74 24.19 14.33
C ASP A 394 19.54 24.70 15.76
N GLU A 395 20.62 25.13 16.40
CA GLU A 395 20.60 25.59 17.80
C GLU A 395 19.75 26.85 18.01
N ASN A 396 19.59 27.69 17.00
CA ASN A 396 18.75 28.89 17.12
C ASN A 396 17.27 28.53 17.09
N ASP A 397 16.87 27.65 16.16
CA ASP A 397 15.51 27.15 16.06
C ASP A 397 15.13 26.32 17.29
N ARG A 398 16.06 25.47 17.79
CA ARG A 398 15.89 24.72 19.05
C ARG A 398 15.67 25.65 20.26
N LYS A 399 16.50 26.68 20.44
CA LYS A 399 16.32 27.68 21.51
C LYS A 399 15.01 28.43 21.40
N PHE A 400 14.59 28.80 20.19
CA PHE A 400 13.32 29.42 19.94
C PHE A 400 12.15 28.49 20.31
N ALA A 401 12.21 27.21 19.94
CA ALA A 401 11.23 26.19 20.31
C ALA A 401 11.09 26.04 21.83
N LEU A 402 12.22 25.99 22.57
CA LEU A 402 12.20 25.92 24.03
C LEU A 402 11.59 27.15 24.67
N ASN A 403 11.95 28.36 24.19
CA ASN A 403 11.38 29.60 24.70
C ASN A 403 9.87 29.69 24.43
N LEU A 404 9.44 29.30 23.22
CA LEU A 404 8.02 29.25 22.87
C LEU A 404 7.26 28.25 23.76
N SER A 405 7.83 27.09 24.01
CA SER A 405 7.26 26.04 24.88
C SER A 405 7.13 26.50 26.34
N MET A 406 8.10 27.26 26.85
CA MET A 406 8.09 27.76 28.22
C MET A 406 6.96 28.77 28.44
N ASN A 407 6.57 29.55 27.42
CA ASN A 407 5.57 30.61 27.50
C ASN A 407 4.16 30.15 27.09
N ALA A 408 3.99 28.92 26.59
CA ALA A 408 2.69 28.36 26.21
C ALA A 408 2.06 27.53 27.33
N ASP A 409 0.72 27.51 27.41
CA ASP A 409 -0.01 26.61 28.30
C ASP A 409 0.06 25.16 27.80
N ILE A 410 0.06 24.98 26.48
CA ILE A 410 0.04 23.66 25.81
C ILE A 410 1.03 23.69 24.63
N VAL A 411 1.73 22.57 24.44
CA VAL A 411 2.60 22.36 23.28
C VAL A 411 2.03 21.23 22.42
N ILE A 412 1.79 21.49 21.14
CA ILE A 412 1.54 20.46 20.11
C ILE A 412 2.89 20.17 19.45
N PHE A 413 3.37 18.94 19.61
CA PHE A 413 4.65 18.50 19.05
C PHE A 413 4.44 17.52 17.91
N CYS A 414 4.74 17.92 16.67
CA CYS A 414 4.56 17.15 15.45
C CYS A 414 5.87 16.47 15.06
N PHE A 415 5.90 15.14 15.02
CA PHE A 415 7.13 14.37 14.84
C PHE A 415 6.87 12.95 14.28
N GLY A 416 7.93 12.21 13.92
CA GLY A 416 7.80 10.84 13.42
C GLY A 416 8.92 10.41 12.49
N LEU A 417 8.61 9.47 11.58
CA LEU A 417 9.55 8.97 10.59
C LEU A 417 9.55 9.83 9.33
N ASP A 418 10.72 9.94 8.70
CA ASP A 418 10.89 10.62 7.41
C ASP A 418 10.59 9.71 6.20
N GLU A 419 10.69 10.26 5.00
CA GLU A 419 10.41 9.57 3.74
C GLU A 419 11.44 8.46 3.43
N ILE A 420 12.68 8.62 3.88
CA ILE A 420 13.76 7.65 3.65
C ILE A 420 13.55 6.42 4.54
N SER A 421 13.06 6.62 5.76
CA SER A 421 12.82 5.55 6.72
C SER A 421 11.71 4.59 6.29
N GLU A 422 10.79 5.02 5.41
CA GLU A 422 9.65 4.23 4.95
C GLU A 422 9.50 4.36 3.45
N SER A 423 10.26 3.54 2.74
CA SER A 423 10.33 3.55 1.27
C SER A 423 10.34 2.15 0.70
N GLU A 424 9.74 2.01 -0.47
CA GLU A 424 9.95 0.83 -1.32
C GLU A 424 11.44 0.69 -1.66
N GLY A 425 11.93 -0.56 -1.62
CA GLY A 425 13.31 -0.93 -1.91
C GLY A 425 14.26 -0.90 -0.71
N LEU A 426 13.83 -0.40 0.44
CA LEU A 426 14.65 -0.27 1.65
C LEU A 426 13.91 -0.77 2.89
N ASP A 427 14.59 -1.57 3.72
CA ASP A 427 14.12 -1.92 5.06
C ASP A 427 14.77 -1.00 6.10
N ARG A 428 14.04 -0.69 7.16
CA ARG A 428 14.59 0.06 8.30
C ARG A 428 15.59 -0.81 9.06
N THR A 429 16.58 -0.16 9.68
CA THR A 429 17.59 -0.83 10.51
C THR A 429 17.24 -0.84 12.00
N HIS A 430 16.25 -0.05 12.41
CA HIS A 430 15.76 0.06 13.80
C HIS A 430 14.35 0.64 13.84
N MET A 431 13.66 0.49 14.95
CA MET A 431 12.31 1.03 15.16
C MET A 431 12.27 2.46 15.73
N ARG A 432 13.41 3.12 15.88
CA ARG A 432 13.48 4.47 16.49
C ARG A 432 13.14 5.55 15.47
N ILE A 433 12.55 6.63 15.97
CA ILE A 433 12.47 7.91 15.24
C ILE A 433 13.82 8.66 15.34
N PRO A 434 14.08 9.68 14.50
CA PRO A 434 15.32 10.47 14.56
C PRO A 434 15.61 11.04 15.94
N GLN A 435 16.86 10.91 16.40
CA GLN A 435 17.27 11.25 17.78
C GLN A 435 17.10 12.74 18.10
N ASN A 436 17.35 13.65 17.13
CA ASN A 436 17.18 15.09 17.32
C ASN A 436 15.75 15.48 17.70
N GLN A 437 14.73 14.76 17.20
CA GLN A 437 13.34 14.96 17.59
C GLN A 437 13.08 14.53 19.03
N ILE A 438 13.67 13.40 19.45
CA ILE A 438 13.55 12.87 20.84
C ILE A 438 14.23 13.83 21.81
N ASP A 439 15.43 14.30 21.48
CA ASP A 439 16.21 15.20 22.33
C ASP A 439 15.44 16.53 22.55
N LEU A 440 14.86 17.09 21.49
CA LEU A 440 14.04 18.30 21.60
C LEU A 440 12.79 18.04 22.44
N LEU A 441 12.08 16.92 22.23
CA LEU A 441 10.90 16.56 23.01
C LEU A 441 11.22 16.44 24.50
N GLN A 442 12.35 15.79 24.83
CA GLN A 442 12.82 15.67 26.20
C GLN A 442 13.17 17.02 26.84
N ASP A 443 13.78 17.93 26.09
CA ASP A 443 14.09 19.27 26.60
C ASP A 443 12.82 20.10 26.78
N ILE A 444 11.86 20.01 25.87
CA ILE A 444 10.55 20.67 26.04
C ILE A 444 9.84 20.14 27.29
N SER A 445 9.90 18.83 27.53
CA SER A 445 9.25 18.23 28.70
C SER A 445 9.78 18.70 30.06
N LYS A 446 10.99 19.26 30.11
CA LYS A 446 11.57 19.87 31.32
C LYS A 446 10.99 21.26 31.62
N VAL A 447 10.46 21.96 30.62
CA VAL A 447 9.95 23.33 30.74
C VAL A 447 8.44 23.43 30.58
N ASN A 448 7.78 22.45 29.99
CA ASN A 448 6.33 22.36 29.84
C ASN A 448 5.87 20.91 29.94
N GLU A 449 4.99 20.61 30.88
CA GLU A 449 4.45 19.25 31.07
C GLU A 449 3.23 18.94 30.21
N ASN A 450 2.62 19.95 29.56
CA ASN A 450 1.38 19.83 28.79
C ASN A 450 1.68 19.61 27.30
N ILE A 451 2.33 18.50 26.97
CA ILE A 451 2.72 18.18 25.60
C ILE A 451 1.72 17.20 24.98
N ILE A 452 1.24 17.53 23.78
CA ILE A 452 0.44 16.68 22.93
C ILE A 452 1.30 16.26 21.74
N GLY A 453 1.71 15.00 21.70
CA GLY A 453 2.47 14.45 20.58
C GLY A 453 1.53 14.10 19.43
N VAL A 454 1.80 14.65 18.23
CA VAL A 454 1.16 14.27 16.97
C VAL A 454 2.18 13.48 16.17
N LEU A 455 1.99 12.16 16.14
CA LEU A 455 2.93 11.20 15.58
C LEU A 455 2.56 10.80 14.16
N SER A 456 3.53 10.84 13.24
CA SER A 456 3.43 10.38 11.86
C SER A 456 4.46 9.29 11.57
N ALA A 457 4.00 8.05 11.37
CA ALA A 457 4.82 6.90 10.98
C ALA A 457 3.92 5.87 10.31
N GLY A 458 4.33 5.26 9.22
CA GLY A 458 3.53 4.28 8.47
C GLY A 458 3.61 2.85 9.02
N SER A 459 4.41 2.64 10.08
CA SER A 459 4.62 1.35 10.73
C SER A 459 4.98 1.54 12.20
N ALA A 460 4.99 0.45 12.98
CA ALA A 460 5.30 0.49 14.40
C ALA A 460 6.71 1.04 14.70
N ILE A 461 6.80 1.81 15.77
CA ILE A 461 8.03 2.42 16.29
C ILE A 461 8.18 2.15 17.80
N GLU A 462 9.41 2.26 18.29
CA GLU A 462 9.69 2.31 19.72
C GLU A 462 9.33 3.68 20.30
N MET A 463 8.68 3.69 21.47
CA MET A 463 8.21 4.91 22.11
C MET A 463 8.75 5.10 23.55
N PRO A 464 10.06 5.03 23.80
CA PRO A 464 10.61 5.22 25.15
C PRO A 464 10.36 6.63 25.71
N TRP A 465 10.09 7.58 24.83
CA TRP A 465 9.77 8.99 25.10
C TRP A 465 8.29 9.24 25.45
N HIS A 466 7.42 8.22 25.45
CA HIS A 466 5.97 8.38 25.62
C HIS A 466 5.57 9.08 26.93
N THR A 467 6.43 9.03 27.96
CA THR A 467 6.23 9.72 29.24
C THR A 467 6.37 11.23 29.13
N CYS A 468 7.04 11.76 28.11
CA CYS A 468 7.16 13.19 27.88
C CYS A 468 5.85 13.85 27.43
N CYS A 469 4.89 13.08 26.91
CA CYS A 469 3.62 13.59 26.39
C CYS A 469 2.46 13.25 27.32
N LYS A 470 1.56 14.19 27.58
CA LYS A 470 0.25 13.93 28.24
C LYS A 470 -0.77 13.32 27.31
N ALA A 471 -0.72 13.65 26.04
CA ALA A 471 -1.51 12.96 25.01
C ALA A 471 -0.63 12.58 23.81
N ILE A 472 -0.98 11.48 23.15
CA ILE A 472 -0.34 11.02 21.92
C ILE A 472 -1.43 10.65 20.93
N LEU A 473 -1.53 11.42 19.85
CA LEU A 473 -2.38 11.15 18.71
C LEU A 473 -1.50 10.59 17.58
N HIS A 474 -1.77 9.36 17.17
CA HIS A 474 -1.04 8.72 16.08
C HIS A 474 -1.86 8.70 14.80
N GLY A 475 -1.36 9.41 13.81
CA GLY A 475 -2.04 9.58 12.53
C GLY A 475 -1.57 8.63 11.43
N TYR A 476 -0.51 7.85 11.64
CA TYR A 476 0.14 7.13 10.54
C TYR A 476 0.49 8.05 9.37
N LEU A 477 0.10 7.70 8.13
CA LEU A 477 0.28 8.53 6.93
C LEU A 477 -1.10 8.91 6.38
N ASN A 478 -1.55 10.12 6.77
CA ASN A 478 -2.94 10.57 6.75
C ASN A 478 -3.48 11.00 5.39
N GLY A 479 -2.69 10.91 4.31
CA GLY A 479 -3.11 11.45 3.03
C GLY A 479 -3.18 12.98 3.00
N GLN A 480 -3.74 13.51 1.91
CA GLN A 480 -3.69 14.94 1.61
C GLN A 480 -4.48 15.86 2.54
N ALA A 481 -5.44 15.32 3.31
CA ALA A 481 -6.31 16.09 4.22
C ALA A 481 -6.02 15.80 5.71
N GLY A 482 -4.85 15.23 6.01
CA GLY A 482 -4.48 14.78 7.36
C GLY A 482 -4.39 15.90 8.39
N ALA A 483 -4.01 17.12 7.98
CA ALA A 483 -3.90 18.25 8.91
C ALA A 483 -5.27 18.70 9.43
N SER A 484 -6.28 18.85 8.57
CA SER A 484 -7.67 19.13 8.99
C SER A 484 -8.22 18.04 9.89
N ALA A 485 -8.02 16.75 9.53
CA ALA A 485 -8.46 15.63 10.35
C ALA A 485 -7.82 15.64 11.75
N THR A 486 -6.52 15.95 11.84
CA THR A 486 -5.79 16.08 13.11
C THR A 486 -6.40 17.19 13.98
N LEU A 487 -6.63 18.36 13.41
CA LEU A 487 -7.20 19.49 14.14
C LEU A 487 -8.66 19.25 14.57
N ASP A 488 -9.45 18.54 13.77
CA ASP A 488 -10.82 18.15 14.15
C ASP A 488 -10.83 17.25 15.40
N ILE A 489 -9.86 16.34 15.50
CA ILE A 489 -9.71 15.49 16.69
C ILE A 489 -9.19 16.30 17.88
N LEU A 490 -8.13 17.09 17.69
CA LEU A 490 -7.53 17.88 18.77
C LEU A 490 -8.54 18.87 19.37
N THR A 491 -9.44 19.44 18.56
CA THR A 491 -10.46 20.37 19.01
C THR A 491 -11.76 19.71 19.49
N GLY A 492 -11.86 18.39 19.39
CA GLY A 492 -13.05 17.65 19.80
C GLY A 492 -14.23 17.72 18.82
N LYS A 493 -14.04 18.24 17.61
CA LYS A 493 -15.06 18.18 16.54
C LYS A 493 -15.35 16.75 16.10
N VAL A 494 -14.32 15.90 16.13
CA VAL A 494 -14.39 14.47 15.84
C VAL A 494 -13.79 13.70 17.01
N ASN A 495 -14.49 12.64 17.46
CA ASN A 495 -13.95 11.75 18.47
C ASN A 495 -13.01 10.71 17.82
N PRO A 496 -11.75 10.55 18.30
CA PRO A 496 -10.82 9.58 17.73
C PRO A 496 -11.34 8.14 17.94
N SER A 497 -11.61 7.45 16.85
CA SER A 497 -12.21 6.10 16.85
C SER A 497 -11.25 5.00 16.41
N GLY A 498 -10.11 5.33 15.82
CA GLY A 498 -9.12 4.38 15.34
C GLY A 498 -8.62 3.42 16.42
N ARG A 499 -8.30 2.20 16.01
CA ARG A 499 -7.72 1.13 16.85
C ARG A 499 -6.54 0.52 16.13
N LEU A 500 -5.46 0.24 16.84
CA LEU A 500 -4.25 -0.33 16.25
C LEU A 500 -4.56 -1.61 15.46
N ALA A 501 -4.12 -1.62 14.21
CA ALA A 501 -4.19 -2.77 13.31
C ALA A 501 -2.90 -3.61 13.33
N GLU A 502 -1.94 -3.22 14.15
CA GLU A 502 -0.66 -3.90 14.34
C GLU A 502 -0.13 -3.70 15.76
N THR A 503 0.73 -4.62 16.21
CA THR A 503 1.36 -4.56 17.53
C THR A 503 2.47 -3.52 17.55
N TYR A 504 2.52 -2.73 18.62
CA TYR A 504 3.62 -1.82 18.94
C TYR A 504 4.49 -2.44 20.04
N PRO A 505 5.59 -3.11 19.71
CA PRO A 505 6.50 -3.69 20.71
C PRO A 505 7.28 -2.58 21.43
N ILE A 506 7.68 -2.84 22.68
CA ILE A 506 8.51 -1.90 23.44
C ILE A 506 9.90 -1.77 22.82
N SER A 507 10.44 -2.86 22.29
CA SER A 507 11.70 -2.89 21.55
C SER A 507 11.65 -3.90 20.41
N TYR A 508 12.52 -3.75 19.43
CA TYR A 508 12.59 -4.64 18.26
C TYR A 508 12.89 -6.10 18.66
N GLU A 509 13.68 -6.31 19.71
CA GLU A 509 14.03 -7.63 20.23
C GLU A 509 12.82 -8.44 20.69
N GLN A 510 11.70 -7.76 20.98
CA GLN A 510 10.45 -8.42 21.38
C GLN A 510 9.61 -8.88 20.19
N THR A 511 10.00 -8.55 18.96
CA THR A 511 9.27 -9.01 17.79
C THR A 511 9.56 -10.48 17.50
N PRO A 512 8.57 -11.28 17.07
CA PRO A 512 8.80 -12.70 16.74
C PRO A 512 9.85 -12.91 15.67
N ALA A 513 9.93 -12.00 14.70
CA ALA A 513 10.85 -12.07 13.56
C ALA A 513 12.27 -11.57 13.88
N PHE A 514 12.55 -11.00 15.06
CA PHE A 514 13.80 -10.31 15.39
C PHE A 514 15.08 -11.04 14.95
N ARG A 515 15.16 -12.36 15.19
CA ARG A 515 16.36 -13.15 14.89
C ARG A 515 16.47 -13.57 13.43
N TYR A 516 15.42 -13.40 12.64
CA TYR A 516 15.28 -13.96 11.30
C TYR A 516 15.03 -12.88 10.23
N TYR A 517 14.93 -11.62 10.65
CA TYR A 517 14.60 -10.48 9.77
C TYR A 517 15.61 -9.33 9.91
N PRO A 518 15.98 -8.66 8.80
CA PRO A 518 15.94 -9.20 7.45
C PRO A 518 17.04 -10.25 7.28
N SER A 519 16.82 -11.24 6.42
CA SER A 519 17.88 -12.21 6.14
C SER A 519 19.03 -11.54 5.38
N ASN A 520 20.26 -11.82 5.77
CA ASN A 520 21.47 -11.39 5.05
C ASN A 520 21.89 -12.38 3.95
N GLU A 521 21.28 -13.55 3.93
CA GLU A 521 21.52 -14.63 2.97
C GLU A 521 20.51 -14.61 1.84
N LYS A 522 20.56 -15.62 0.96
CA LYS A 522 19.58 -15.78 -0.12
C LYS A 522 18.20 -16.22 0.38
N THR A 523 18.13 -16.79 1.57
CA THR A 523 16.91 -17.33 2.18
C THR A 523 16.48 -16.45 3.34
N SER A 524 15.17 -16.22 3.47
CA SER A 524 14.52 -15.63 4.63
C SER A 524 13.64 -16.70 5.27
N GLU A 525 14.05 -17.19 6.45
CA GLU A 525 13.33 -18.26 7.14
C GLU A 525 12.22 -17.68 8.02
N TYR A 526 11.01 -18.22 7.88
CA TYR A 526 9.81 -17.81 8.61
C TYR A 526 9.59 -18.71 9.82
N ARG A 527 10.60 -18.73 10.72
CA ARG A 527 10.62 -19.63 11.88
C ARG A 527 9.64 -19.27 13.00
N GLU A 528 9.16 -18.04 13.01
CA GLU A 528 8.09 -17.61 13.91
C GLU A 528 6.75 -18.29 13.57
N SER A 529 6.63 -18.94 12.40
CA SER A 529 5.46 -19.69 11.96
C SER A 529 4.20 -18.82 12.04
N VAL A 530 3.10 -19.31 12.59
CA VAL A 530 1.84 -18.59 12.75
C VAL A 530 1.86 -17.49 13.82
N TYR A 531 2.97 -17.33 14.53
CA TYR A 531 3.11 -16.36 15.62
C TYR A 531 3.63 -15.01 15.10
N VAL A 532 2.85 -14.33 14.28
CA VAL A 532 3.16 -12.98 13.77
C VAL A 532 2.42 -11.94 14.61
N GLY A 533 3.09 -10.85 14.97
CA GLY A 533 2.50 -9.72 15.71
C GLY A 533 1.87 -10.14 17.03
N SER A 534 0.59 -9.83 17.23
CA SER A 534 -0.19 -10.11 18.44
C SER A 534 -0.48 -11.60 18.69
N ARG A 535 -0.20 -12.46 17.72
CA ARG A 535 -0.38 -13.92 17.86
C ARG A 535 0.72 -14.63 18.66
N ARG A 536 1.60 -13.88 19.29
CA ARG A 536 2.68 -14.42 20.12
C ARG A 536 2.11 -15.18 21.32
N PRO A 537 2.61 -16.41 21.65
CA PRO A 537 2.27 -17.06 22.91
C PRO A 537 2.71 -16.18 24.08
N SER A 538 1.87 -16.06 25.09
CA SER A 538 2.14 -15.35 26.34
C SER A 538 3.31 -15.95 27.12
#